data_5c11c1175262ac8c5c9ce1ec92bd077e
#
_entry.id   5c11c1175262ac8c5c9ce1ec92bd077e
#
_cell.length_a   1.000
_cell.length_b   1.000
_cell.length_c   1.000
_cell.angle_alpha   90.00
_cell.angle_beta   90.00
_cell.angle_gamma   90.00
#
_symmetry.space_group_name_H-M   'P 1'
#
loop_
_entity.id
_entity.type
_entity.pdbx_description
1 polymer ?
#
loop_
_entity_poly.entity_id
_entity_poly.type
_entity_poly.pdbx_seq_one_letter_code
_entity_poly.pdbx_strand_id
1 'polypeptide(L)'
;MNIQEFIRKVPKTELHLHLEGAIYPQTALDLARKNGVHLPPVDDAKDLYRFKSLEDFLVIYSAVSASVVDVDDFRRITYEMLERCARSGARYVEFFFSPHAHLDCGVAYETQLKGILSGMKDAETDFRVVSRIVPGINRERGPAAGQEMVELILAHRTDEVIGIGLDFNEAPFPPEPFGDVFAHARKSGLHVTAHAGETGPAAYIRGSLDALKVERIDHGYNVVNDPQLMQRCKDEGVLFTVCPSTAAVTSAWHDLSAPDHAIRQMLDFGLTLSIHSDDPPMFFTDLENEYVKAVDQLKFTPRDIRDAILAGIDGSWLDATTKRRWLQEWSEEIDGLMTALSPN
;
A
#
# COMPACT_ATOMS: atom_id res chain seq x y z
N MET A 1 17.63 -23.27 9.38
CA MET A 1 17.32 -21.84 9.09
C MET A 1 16.33 -21.34 10.13
N ASN A 2 16.53 -20.16 10.73
CA ASN A 2 15.54 -19.57 11.63
C ASN A 2 14.45 -18.82 10.86
N ILE A 3 13.39 -18.39 11.58
CA ILE A 3 12.22 -17.72 10.95
C ILE A 3 12.55 -16.37 10.30
N GLN A 4 13.47 -15.60 10.87
CA GLN A 4 13.87 -14.31 10.29
C GLN A 4 14.65 -14.49 8.98
N GLU A 5 15.51 -15.51 8.91
CA GLU A 5 16.19 -15.88 7.67
C GLU A 5 15.20 -16.40 6.60
N PHE A 6 14.18 -17.11 7.01
CA PHE A 6 13.08 -17.53 6.14
C PHE A 6 12.35 -16.31 5.57
N ILE A 7 11.90 -15.37 6.42
CA ILE A 7 11.23 -14.13 6.01
C ILE A 7 12.08 -13.34 5.00
N ARG A 8 13.39 -13.26 5.21
CA ARG A 8 14.30 -12.57 4.30
C ARG A 8 14.38 -13.21 2.92
N LYS A 9 14.30 -14.55 2.86
CA LYS A 9 14.50 -15.32 1.62
C LYS A 9 13.24 -15.51 0.80
N VAL A 10 12.05 -15.54 1.43
CA VAL A 10 10.80 -15.76 0.67
C VAL A 10 10.51 -14.60 -0.28
N PRO A 11 10.03 -14.88 -1.50
CA PRO A 11 9.57 -13.86 -2.41
C PRO A 11 8.33 -13.17 -1.85
N LYS A 12 8.14 -11.89 -2.16
CA LYS A 12 6.99 -11.10 -1.68
C LYS A 12 6.36 -10.29 -2.79
N THR A 13 5.08 -9.97 -2.63
CA THR A 13 4.39 -8.89 -3.33
C THR A 13 4.24 -7.70 -2.40
N GLU A 14 4.25 -6.49 -2.94
CA GLU A 14 3.83 -5.27 -2.26
C GLU A 14 2.64 -4.70 -3.02
N LEU A 15 1.45 -4.67 -2.42
CA LEU A 15 0.22 -4.22 -3.09
C LEU A 15 -0.39 -2.99 -2.41
N HIS A 16 0.23 -2.53 -1.31
CA HIS A 16 -0.25 -1.42 -0.53
C HIS A 16 0.95 -0.58 -0.02
N LEU A 17 1.38 0.36 -0.83
CA LEU A 17 2.53 1.21 -0.60
C LEU A 17 2.28 2.57 -1.25
N HIS A 18 2.51 3.65 -0.52
CA HIS A 18 2.38 5.01 -1.04
C HIS A 18 3.74 5.58 -1.42
N LEU A 19 3.84 6.14 -2.64
CA LEU A 19 5.09 6.70 -3.16
C LEU A 19 5.61 7.83 -2.27
N GLU A 20 4.74 8.73 -1.86
CA GLU A 20 5.08 9.89 -1.04
C GLU A 20 5.48 9.46 0.38
N GLY A 21 4.76 8.48 0.95
CA GLY A 21 5.07 7.88 2.24
C GLY A 21 6.35 7.03 2.24
N ALA A 22 6.81 6.62 1.05
CA ALA A 22 8.04 5.86 0.87
C ALA A 22 9.30 6.72 0.73
N ILE A 23 9.21 8.04 0.78
CA ILE A 23 10.36 8.95 0.65
C ILE A 23 11.25 8.85 1.89
N TYR A 24 12.54 8.59 1.69
CA TYR A 24 13.51 8.60 2.80
C TYR A 24 13.61 9.98 3.44
N PRO A 25 13.79 10.08 4.78
CA PRO A 25 13.90 11.38 5.45
C PRO A 25 15.00 12.27 4.87
N GLN A 26 16.16 11.68 4.53
CA GLN A 26 17.26 12.44 3.93
C GLN A 26 16.88 12.94 2.53
N THR A 27 16.19 12.13 1.73
CA THR A 27 15.72 12.52 0.40
C THR A 27 14.69 13.65 0.50
N ALA A 28 13.76 13.59 1.47
CA ALA A 28 12.81 14.67 1.73
C ALA A 28 13.53 15.99 2.05
N LEU A 29 14.54 15.98 2.91
CA LEU A 29 15.34 17.16 3.25
C LEU A 29 16.12 17.71 2.04
N ASP A 30 16.69 16.82 1.21
CA ASP A 30 17.42 17.22 0.00
C ASP A 30 16.50 17.87 -1.02
N LEU A 31 15.32 17.27 -1.29
CA LEU A 31 14.31 17.80 -2.21
C LEU A 31 13.72 19.10 -1.71
N ALA A 32 13.40 19.20 -0.43
CA ALA A 32 12.90 20.42 0.17
C ALA A 32 13.91 21.59 0.02
N ARG A 33 15.21 21.32 0.24
CA ARG A 33 16.28 22.30 0.02
C ARG A 33 16.41 22.67 -1.45
N LYS A 34 16.37 21.69 -2.37
CA LYS A 34 16.44 21.90 -3.82
C LYS A 34 15.29 22.81 -4.29
N ASN A 35 14.08 22.53 -3.84
CA ASN A 35 12.86 23.12 -4.36
C ASN A 35 12.30 24.28 -3.50
N GLY A 36 13.03 24.70 -2.47
CA GLY A 36 12.67 25.84 -1.62
C GLY A 36 11.44 25.59 -0.73
N VAL A 37 11.13 24.32 -0.43
CA VAL A 37 10.04 23.94 0.47
C VAL A 37 10.55 23.93 1.92
N HIS A 38 9.75 24.45 2.83
CA HIS A 38 10.11 24.47 4.25
C HIS A 38 9.68 23.17 4.94
N LEU A 39 10.65 22.43 5.46
CA LEU A 39 10.43 21.34 6.40
C LEU A 39 10.91 21.74 7.81
N PRO A 40 10.36 21.14 8.87
CA PRO A 40 10.85 21.41 10.23
C PRO A 40 12.35 21.13 10.34
N PRO A 41 13.12 21.98 11.04
CA PRO A 41 14.53 21.74 11.27
C PRO A 41 14.69 20.53 12.21
N VAL A 42 15.57 19.60 11.84
CA VAL A 42 15.90 18.39 12.63
C VAL A 42 17.41 18.20 12.69
N ASP A 43 17.90 17.68 13.79
CA ASP A 43 19.33 17.37 13.96
C ASP A 43 19.71 16.07 13.22
N ASP A 44 18.85 15.06 13.26
CA ASP A 44 18.99 13.81 12.50
C ASP A 44 17.81 13.70 11.53
N ALA A 45 18.08 13.38 10.27
CA ALA A 45 17.06 13.28 9.23
C ALA A 45 15.87 12.37 9.63
N LYS A 46 16.14 11.25 10.31
CA LYS A 46 15.09 10.33 10.79
C LYS A 46 14.10 10.98 11.77
N ASP A 47 14.50 12.04 12.48
CA ASP A 47 13.61 12.73 13.42
C ASP A 47 12.51 13.51 12.72
N LEU A 48 12.62 13.74 11.39
CA LEU A 48 11.57 14.34 10.58
C LEU A 48 10.24 13.54 10.67
N TYR A 49 10.32 12.23 10.83
CA TYR A 49 9.16 11.33 10.86
C TYR A 49 8.76 10.87 12.26
N ARG A 50 9.17 11.59 13.30
CA ARG A 50 8.73 11.37 14.67
C ARG A 50 7.44 12.14 14.95
N PHE A 51 6.32 11.60 14.53
CA PHE A 51 5.00 12.19 14.72
C PHE A 51 4.51 12.00 16.16
N LYS A 52 3.74 12.98 16.65
CA LYS A 52 3.07 12.93 17.95
C LYS A 52 1.57 12.72 17.82
N SER A 53 1.03 12.94 16.63
CA SER A 53 -0.39 12.81 16.31
C SER A 53 -0.58 12.55 14.82
N LEU A 54 -1.80 12.16 14.43
CA LEU A 54 -2.19 12.04 13.01
C LEU A 54 -2.09 13.40 12.29
N GLU A 55 -2.41 14.50 12.98
CA GLU A 55 -2.29 15.85 12.41
C GLU A 55 -0.83 16.19 12.09
N ASP A 56 0.12 15.86 12.99
CA ASP A 56 1.55 16.04 12.74
C ASP A 56 1.99 15.22 11.51
N PHE A 57 1.54 13.98 11.40
CA PHE A 57 1.82 13.12 10.23
C PHE A 57 1.32 13.78 8.94
N LEU A 58 0.06 14.20 8.87
CA LEU A 58 -0.52 14.80 7.67
C LEU A 58 0.18 16.10 7.26
N VAL A 59 0.61 16.91 8.22
CA VAL A 59 1.37 18.15 7.94
C VAL A 59 2.73 17.80 7.32
N ILE A 60 3.45 16.84 7.87
CA ILE A 60 4.76 16.45 7.34
C ILE A 60 4.59 15.72 5.99
N TYR A 61 3.62 14.82 5.86
CA TYR A 61 3.31 14.15 4.61
C TYR A 61 3.05 15.14 3.47
N SER A 62 2.20 16.14 3.74
CA SER A 62 1.89 17.20 2.76
C SER A 62 3.11 18.03 2.38
N ALA A 63 3.95 18.39 3.36
CA ALA A 63 5.16 19.19 3.10
C ALA A 63 6.23 18.38 2.35
N VAL A 64 6.37 17.09 2.66
CA VAL A 64 7.26 16.17 1.93
C VAL A 64 6.77 15.97 0.51
N SER A 65 5.47 15.75 0.30
CA SER A 65 4.87 15.65 -1.04
C SER A 65 5.11 16.92 -1.87
N ALA A 66 4.91 18.11 -1.27
CA ALA A 66 5.15 19.39 -1.92
C ALA A 66 6.63 19.62 -2.31
N SER A 67 7.56 18.88 -1.72
CA SER A 67 8.97 18.96 -2.07
C SER A 67 9.34 18.25 -3.39
N VAL A 68 8.44 17.47 -3.96
CA VAL A 68 8.64 16.70 -5.20
C VAL A 68 8.03 17.51 -6.36
N VAL A 69 8.87 18.09 -7.22
CA VAL A 69 8.42 19.14 -8.15
C VAL A 69 8.67 18.80 -9.61
N ASP A 70 9.76 18.14 -9.93
CA ASP A 70 10.15 17.89 -11.32
C ASP A 70 10.31 16.39 -11.64
N VAL A 71 10.52 16.07 -12.91
CA VAL A 71 10.68 14.70 -13.42
C VAL A 71 11.79 13.93 -12.68
N ASP A 72 12.90 14.60 -12.38
CA ASP A 72 14.04 13.93 -11.73
C ASP A 72 13.75 13.64 -10.25
N ASP A 73 12.94 14.45 -9.58
CA ASP A 73 12.48 14.20 -8.22
C ASP A 73 11.60 12.95 -8.17
N PHE A 74 10.56 12.86 -9.02
CA PHE A 74 9.70 11.69 -9.12
C PHE A 74 10.48 10.43 -9.50
N ARG A 75 11.44 10.54 -10.43
CA ARG A 75 12.32 9.43 -10.79
C ARG A 75 13.12 8.95 -9.60
N ARG A 76 13.73 9.86 -8.84
CA ARG A 76 14.54 9.55 -7.66
C ARG A 76 13.72 8.82 -6.59
N ILE A 77 12.58 9.38 -6.18
CA ILE A 77 11.78 8.79 -5.10
C ILE A 77 11.19 7.44 -5.49
N THR A 78 10.79 7.28 -6.76
CA THR A 78 10.28 5.99 -7.28
C THR A 78 11.39 4.94 -7.30
N TYR A 79 12.57 5.29 -7.77
CA TYR A 79 13.72 4.38 -7.78
C TYR A 79 14.11 3.94 -6.36
N GLU A 80 14.25 4.88 -5.42
CA GLU A 80 14.61 4.61 -4.03
C GLU A 80 13.54 3.74 -3.32
N MET A 81 12.26 3.98 -3.60
CA MET A 81 11.15 3.16 -3.08
C MET A 81 11.26 1.71 -3.59
N LEU A 82 11.39 1.52 -4.90
CA LEU A 82 11.45 0.19 -5.51
C LEU A 82 12.75 -0.56 -5.15
N GLU A 83 13.88 0.13 -4.97
CA GLU A 83 15.11 -0.46 -4.42
C GLU A 83 14.85 -1.04 -3.03
N ARG A 84 14.15 -0.31 -2.15
CA ARG A 84 13.79 -0.80 -0.81
C ARG A 84 12.89 -2.02 -0.88
N CYS A 85 11.86 -2.00 -1.74
CA CYS A 85 10.98 -3.14 -1.94
C CYS A 85 11.77 -4.38 -2.38
N ALA A 86 12.66 -4.23 -3.36
CA ALA A 86 13.50 -5.32 -3.85
C ALA A 86 14.45 -5.86 -2.77
N ARG A 87 15.06 -4.99 -1.96
CA ARG A 87 15.92 -5.39 -0.83
C ARG A 87 15.15 -6.16 0.24
N SER A 88 13.86 -5.88 0.42
CA SER A 88 12.95 -6.60 1.31
C SER A 88 12.38 -7.89 0.70
N GLY A 89 12.79 -8.25 -0.52
CA GLY A 89 12.39 -9.48 -1.22
C GLY A 89 11.15 -9.35 -2.09
N ALA A 90 10.64 -8.13 -2.33
CA ALA A 90 9.55 -7.92 -3.26
C ALA A 90 10.02 -8.15 -4.71
N ARG A 91 9.23 -8.91 -5.48
CA ARG A 91 9.43 -9.14 -6.92
C ARG A 91 8.35 -8.46 -7.76
N TYR A 92 7.24 -8.09 -7.13
CA TYR A 92 6.14 -7.37 -7.74
C TYR A 92 5.58 -6.32 -6.77
N VAL A 93 5.33 -5.12 -7.30
CA VAL A 93 4.87 -3.96 -6.52
C VAL A 93 3.72 -3.28 -7.27
N GLU A 94 2.58 -3.10 -6.61
CA GLU A 94 1.52 -2.16 -6.99
C GLU A 94 1.54 -1.03 -5.96
N PHE A 95 1.77 0.19 -6.39
CA PHE A 95 1.91 1.30 -5.46
C PHE A 95 0.98 2.46 -5.78
N PHE A 96 0.50 3.10 -4.75
CA PHE A 96 -0.27 4.33 -4.85
C PHE A 96 0.66 5.53 -5.05
N PHE A 97 0.14 6.55 -5.69
CA PHE A 97 0.67 7.89 -5.58
C PHE A 97 -0.49 8.90 -5.56
N SER A 98 -0.26 10.09 -5.03
CA SER A 98 -1.29 11.09 -4.75
C SER A 98 -1.25 12.24 -5.75
N PRO A 99 -1.82 12.10 -6.99
CA PRO A 99 -1.71 13.12 -8.03
C PRO A 99 -2.21 14.51 -7.58
N HIS A 100 -3.29 14.53 -6.80
CA HIS A 100 -3.88 15.77 -6.30
C HIS A 100 -2.90 16.59 -5.45
N ALA A 101 -2.09 15.94 -4.61
CA ALA A 101 -1.13 16.65 -3.74
C ALA A 101 -0.10 17.45 -4.56
N HIS A 102 0.31 16.89 -5.69
CA HIS A 102 1.27 17.54 -6.58
C HIS A 102 0.63 18.56 -7.53
N LEU A 103 -0.59 18.28 -8.02
CA LEU A 103 -1.37 19.25 -8.83
C LEU A 103 -1.62 20.54 -8.05
N ASP A 104 -1.91 20.45 -6.76
CA ASP A 104 -2.11 21.59 -5.87
C ASP A 104 -0.85 22.46 -5.73
N CYS A 105 0.32 21.85 -5.90
CA CYS A 105 1.62 22.52 -5.94
C CYS A 105 2.01 23.00 -7.35
N GLY A 106 1.11 22.87 -8.34
CA GLY A 106 1.33 23.30 -9.72
C GLY A 106 2.15 22.32 -10.57
N VAL A 107 2.34 21.09 -10.12
CA VAL A 107 3.07 20.06 -10.88
C VAL A 107 2.10 19.30 -11.76
N ALA A 108 2.22 19.43 -13.07
CA ALA A 108 1.36 18.76 -14.04
C ALA A 108 1.44 17.23 -13.92
N TYR A 109 0.32 16.53 -14.13
CA TYR A 109 0.23 15.06 -14.05
C TYR A 109 1.24 14.36 -14.97
N GLU A 110 1.47 14.90 -16.18
CA GLU A 110 2.46 14.35 -17.13
C GLU A 110 3.89 14.39 -16.56
N THR A 111 4.23 15.45 -15.80
CA THR A 111 5.53 15.56 -15.14
C THR A 111 5.69 14.49 -14.08
N GLN A 112 4.65 14.30 -13.25
CA GLN A 112 4.60 13.26 -12.22
C GLN A 112 4.76 11.88 -12.86
N LEU A 113 3.89 11.53 -13.81
CA LEU A 113 3.88 10.22 -14.46
C LEU A 113 5.19 9.92 -15.19
N LYS A 114 5.76 10.90 -15.91
CA LYS A 114 7.02 10.74 -16.63
C LYS A 114 8.18 10.40 -15.68
N GLY A 115 8.26 11.05 -14.54
CA GLY A 115 9.30 10.78 -13.54
C GLY A 115 9.11 9.40 -12.92
N ILE A 116 7.88 9.06 -12.52
CA ILE A 116 7.53 7.74 -11.96
C ILE A 116 7.92 6.63 -12.93
N LEU A 117 7.49 6.69 -14.20
CA LEU A 117 7.81 5.69 -15.22
C LEU A 117 9.32 5.55 -15.43
N SER A 118 10.08 6.66 -15.37
CA SER A 118 11.53 6.62 -15.49
C SER A 118 12.18 5.89 -14.31
N GLY A 119 11.73 6.17 -13.09
CA GLY A 119 12.21 5.48 -11.88
C GLY A 119 11.87 4.00 -11.86
N MET A 120 10.66 3.63 -12.30
CA MET A 120 10.24 2.23 -12.46
C MET A 120 11.15 1.47 -13.43
N LYS A 121 11.44 2.05 -14.59
CA LYS A 121 12.31 1.45 -15.61
C LYS A 121 13.74 1.21 -15.09
N ASP A 122 14.29 2.20 -14.39
CA ASP A 122 15.63 2.07 -13.80
C ASP A 122 15.65 0.97 -12.73
N ALA A 123 14.67 0.95 -11.83
CA ALA A 123 14.57 -0.06 -10.77
C ALA A 123 14.33 -1.49 -11.33
N GLU A 124 13.52 -1.64 -12.37
CA GLU A 124 13.35 -2.93 -13.04
C GLU A 124 14.67 -3.43 -13.65
N THR A 125 15.45 -2.52 -14.25
CA THR A 125 16.76 -2.84 -14.83
C THR A 125 17.75 -3.31 -13.77
N ASP A 126 17.81 -2.60 -12.64
CA ASP A 126 18.85 -2.82 -11.61
C ASP A 126 18.47 -3.93 -10.63
N PHE A 127 17.18 -4.05 -10.29
CA PHE A 127 16.70 -4.95 -9.23
C PHE A 127 15.75 -6.04 -9.72
N ARG A 128 15.31 -6.02 -10.98
CA ARG A 128 14.33 -6.95 -11.56
C ARG A 128 12.99 -6.97 -10.82
N VAL A 129 12.62 -5.85 -10.20
CA VAL A 129 11.31 -5.66 -9.57
C VAL A 129 10.33 -5.13 -10.62
N VAL A 130 9.25 -5.87 -10.83
CA VAL A 130 8.16 -5.42 -11.71
C VAL A 130 7.21 -4.57 -10.90
N SER A 131 6.81 -3.40 -11.42
CA SER A 131 5.91 -2.51 -10.68
C SER A 131 4.76 -1.98 -11.54
N ARG A 132 3.69 -1.54 -10.88
CA ARG A 132 2.48 -0.95 -11.46
C ARG A 132 2.00 0.20 -10.60
N ILE A 133 1.28 1.12 -11.23
CA ILE A 133 0.83 2.38 -10.63
C ILE A 133 -0.67 2.32 -10.39
N VAL A 134 -1.08 2.76 -9.20
CA VAL A 134 -2.48 2.90 -8.76
C VAL A 134 -2.68 4.34 -8.25
N PRO A 135 -3.02 5.32 -9.12
CA PRO A 135 -3.29 6.68 -8.68
C PRO A 135 -4.41 6.73 -7.63
N GLY A 136 -4.18 7.47 -6.55
CA GLY A 136 -5.12 7.68 -5.48
C GLY A 136 -6.18 8.74 -5.81
N ILE A 137 -7.43 8.44 -5.48
CA ILE A 137 -8.55 9.39 -5.52
C ILE A 137 -8.74 9.93 -4.11
N ASN A 138 -8.34 11.19 -3.89
CA ASN A 138 -8.49 11.84 -2.60
C ASN A 138 -9.99 12.06 -2.28
N ARG A 139 -10.52 11.27 -1.32
CA ARG A 139 -11.94 11.32 -0.95
C ARG A 139 -12.39 12.64 -0.32
N GLU A 140 -11.48 13.38 0.27
CA GLU A 140 -11.79 14.66 0.90
C GLU A 140 -12.24 15.73 -0.12
N ARG A 141 -11.85 15.55 -1.40
CA ARG A 141 -12.20 16.46 -2.50
C ARG A 141 -13.57 16.19 -3.11
N GLY A 142 -14.18 15.08 -2.73
CA GLY A 142 -15.50 14.67 -3.20
C GLY A 142 -15.52 14.07 -4.60
N PRO A 143 -16.68 13.53 -5.01
CA PRO A 143 -16.83 12.76 -6.25
C PRO A 143 -16.55 13.54 -7.53
N ALA A 144 -16.84 14.84 -7.58
CA ALA A 144 -16.58 15.68 -8.76
C ALA A 144 -15.07 15.74 -9.08
N ALA A 145 -14.24 16.03 -8.06
CA ALA A 145 -12.79 16.01 -8.23
C ALA A 145 -12.27 14.59 -8.52
N GLY A 146 -12.89 13.57 -7.97
CA GLY A 146 -12.60 12.17 -8.31
C GLY A 146 -12.87 11.86 -9.78
N GLN A 147 -13.98 12.35 -10.34
CA GLN A 147 -14.30 12.18 -11.76
C GLN A 147 -13.28 12.89 -12.66
N GLU A 148 -12.93 14.15 -12.34
CA GLU A 148 -11.90 14.90 -13.07
C GLU A 148 -10.54 14.19 -13.04
N MET A 149 -10.19 13.58 -11.90
CA MET A 149 -8.96 12.80 -11.78
C MET A 149 -8.98 11.55 -12.66
N VAL A 150 -10.09 10.81 -12.70
CA VAL A 150 -10.22 9.64 -13.59
C VAL A 150 -10.07 10.04 -15.05
N GLU A 151 -10.69 11.14 -15.50
CA GLU A 151 -10.52 11.65 -16.85
C GLU A 151 -9.07 12.02 -17.16
N LEU A 152 -8.38 12.64 -16.20
CA LEU A 152 -6.96 13.00 -16.35
C LEU A 152 -6.07 11.74 -16.47
N ILE A 153 -6.32 10.74 -15.62
CA ILE A 153 -5.63 9.44 -15.67
C ILE A 153 -5.84 8.79 -17.04
N LEU A 154 -7.08 8.75 -17.53
CA LEU A 154 -7.42 8.13 -18.81
C LEU A 154 -6.79 8.86 -19.99
N ALA A 155 -6.71 10.20 -19.94
CA ALA A 155 -6.07 11.00 -20.97
C ALA A 155 -4.56 10.75 -21.11
N HIS A 156 -3.90 10.34 -20.02
CA HIS A 156 -2.46 10.08 -19.97
C HIS A 156 -2.12 8.62 -19.64
N ARG A 157 -3.07 7.70 -19.82
CA ARG A 157 -2.91 6.30 -19.44
C ARG A 157 -1.77 5.61 -20.20
N THR A 158 -0.97 4.87 -19.46
CA THR A 158 0.04 3.93 -19.95
C THR A 158 -0.28 2.52 -19.44
N ASP A 159 0.41 1.50 -19.94
CA ASP A 159 0.20 0.11 -19.52
C ASP A 159 0.58 -0.14 -18.06
N GLU A 160 1.38 0.76 -17.46
CA GLU A 160 1.78 0.69 -16.07
C GLU A 160 0.69 1.20 -15.11
N VAL A 161 -0.23 2.07 -15.58
CA VAL A 161 -1.36 2.58 -14.81
C VAL A 161 -2.51 1.60 -14.92
N ILE A 162 -2.67 0.74 -13.91
CA ILE A 162 -3.55 -0.43 -13.98
C ILE A 162 -4.86 -0.28 -13.20
N GLY A 163 -4.94 0.66 -12.26
CA GLY A 163 -6.11 0.83 -11.40
C GLY A 163 -6.18 2.19 -10.75
N ILE A 164 -7.16 2.37 -9.88
CA ILE A 164 -7.29 3.51 -8.96
C ILE A 164 -7.61 3.02 -7.55
N GLY A 165 -7.24 3.80 -6.54
CA GLY A 165 -7.62 3.59 -5.15
C GLY A 165 -8.40 4.76 -4.58
N LEU A 166 -9.28 4.54 -3.59
CA LEU A 166 -9.88 5.59 -2.78
C LEU A 166 -9.07 5.72 -1.49
N ASP A 167 -8.47 6.87 -1.23
CA ASP A 167 -7.54 7.10 -0.13
C ASP A 167 -7.80 8.41 0.66
N PHE A 168 -6.86 8.82 1.51
CA PHE A 168 -6.92 9.95 2.44
C PHE A 168 -7.88 9.72 3.61
N ASN A 169 -8.24 10.80 4.34
CA ASN A 169 -8.98 10.73 5.61
C ASN A 169 -10.32 10.02 5.46
N GLU A 170 -10.41 8.83 6.03
CA GLU A 170 -11.56 7.94 5.84
C GLU A 170 -12.77 8.37 6.65
N ALA A 171 -12.58 8.66 7.95
CA ALA A 171 -13.69 8.73 8.91
C ALA A 171 -14.84 9.68 8.54
N PRO A 172 -14.60 10.93 8.04
CA PRO A 172 -15.69 11.82 7.65
C PRO A 172 -16.21 11.64 6.22
N PHE A 173 -15.57 10.77 5.41
CA PHE A 173 -15.81 10.70 3.97
C PHE A 173 -16.15 9.27 3.52
N PRO A 174 -17.43 8.87 3.56
CA PRO A 174 -17.88 7.53 3.18
C PRO A 174 -17.63 7.23 1.69
N PRO A 175 -17.49 5.95 1.31
CA PRO A 175 -17.16 5.57 -0.07
C PRO A 175 -18.34 5.68 -1.05
N GLU A 176 -19.58 5.54 -0.61
CA GLU A 176 -20.78 5.42 -1.48
C GLU A 176 -20.92 6.56 -2.49
N PRO A 177 -20.60 7.84 -2.16
CA PRO A 177 -20.72 8.93 -3.13
C PRO A 177 -19.82 8.76 -4.36
N PHE A 178 -18.76 7.94 -4.28
CA PHE A 178 -17.82 7.68 -5.37
C PHE A 178 -18.24 6.54 -6.32
N GLY A 179 -19.45 5.99 -6.14
CA GLY A 179 -19.95 4.85 -6.94
C GLY A 179 -19.87 5.07 -8.43
N ASP A 180 -20.27 6.24 -8.94
CA ASP A 180 -20.23 6.56 -10.37
C ASP A 180 -18.80 6.75 -10.89
N VAL A 181 -17.92 7.38 -10.09
CA VAL A 181 -16.49 7.55 -10.41
C VAL A 181 -15.82 6.20 -10.62
N PHE A 182 -16.02 5.27 -9.68
CA PHE A 182 -15.46 3.92 -9.75
C PHE A 182 -16.11 3.07 -10.84
N ALA A 183 -17.40 3.25 -11.11
CA ALA A 183 -18.05 2.60 -12.24
C ALA A 183 -17.48 3.07 -13.58
N HIS A 184 -17.16 4.37 -13.71
CA HIS A 184 -16.49 4.91 -14.91
C HIS A 184 -15.09 4.34 -15.08
N ALA A 185 -14.28 4.32 -14.03
CA ALA A 185 -12.93 3.74 -14.05
C ALA A 185 -12.95 2.27 -14.50
N ARG A 186 -13.83 1.44 -13.89
CA ARG A 186 -13.97 0.01 -14.26
C ARG A 186 -14.41 -0.18 -15.72
N LYS A 187 -15.37 0.62 -16.21
CA LYS A 187 -15.78 0.59 -17.63
C LYS A 187 -14.64 0.94 -18.58
N SER A 188 -13.70 1.76 -18.12
CA SER A 188 -12.50 2.14 -18.86
C SER A 188 -11.35 1.13 -18.72
N GLY A 189 -11.59 -0.01 -18.05
CA GLY A 189 -10.61 -1.10 -17.88
C GLY A 189 -9.56 -0.79 -16.83
N LEU A 190 -9.86 0.02 -15.81
CA LEU A 190 -9.06 0.18 -14.61
C LEU A 190 -9.57 -0.73 -13.50
N HIS A 191 -8.65 -1.35 -12.79
CA HIS A 191 -8.94 -2.05 -11.54
C HIS A 191 -9.25 -1.05 -10.42
N VAL A 192 -9.88 -1.51 -9.34
CA VAL A 192 -10.31 -0.61 -8.25
C VAL A 192 -10.09 -1.23 -6.88
N THR A 193 -9.58 -0.41 -5.95
CA THR A 193 -9.43 -0.72 -4.53
C THR A 193 -9.86 0.47 -3.67
N ALA A 194 -9.98 0.28 -2.35
CA ALA A 194 -10.26 1.39 -1.44
C ALA A 194 -9.71 1.11 -0.04
N HIS A 195 -9.13 2.15 0.57
CA HIS A 195 -8.91 2.20 2.01
C HIS A 195 -10.29 2.24 2.68
N ALA A 196 -10.62 1.21 3.44
CA ALA A 196 -11.91 1.10 4.10
C ALA A 196 -11.81 0.29 5.40
N GLY A 197 -12.33 0.84 6.49
CA GLY A 197 -12.30 0.20 7.80
C GLY A 197 -10.94 0.26 8.50
N GLU A 198 -10.10 1.22 8.16
CA GLU A 198 -8.91 1.60 8.92
C GLU A 198 -9.31 2.45 10.13
N THR A 199 -9.80 3.66 9.86
CA THR A 199 -10.32 4.59 10.86
C THR A 199 -11.85 4.71 10.78
N GLY A 200 -12.44 4.43 9.64
CA GLY A 200 -13.88 4.42 9.42
C GLY A 200 -14.54 3.10 9.85
N PRO A 201 -15.88 3.08 10.00
CA PRO A 201 -16.62 1.92 10.49
C PRO A 201 -16.66 0.77 9.46
N ALA A 202 -16.98 -0.45 9.91
CA ALA A 202 -17.21 -1.61 9.04
C ALA A 202 -18.19 -1.36 7.88
N ALA A 203 -19.15 -0.41 8.07
CA ALA A 203 -20.06 0.01 7.02
C ALA A 203 -19.32 0.54 5.77
N TYR A 204 -18.14 1.14 5.91
CA TYR A 204 -17.36 1.66 4.78
C TYR A 204 -16.72 0.53 3.96
N ILE A 205 -16.36 -0.58 4.59
CA ILE A 205 -15.95 -1.81 3.88
C ILE A 205 -17.15 -2.31 3.05
N ARG A 206 -18.33 -2.36 3.63
CA ARG A 206 -19.57 -2.75 2.91
C ARG A 206 -19.87 -1.80 1.75
N GLY A 207 -19.78 -0.48 1.98
CA GLY A 207 -19.95 0.54 0.95
C GLY A 207 -18.95 0.41 -0.21
N SER A 208 -17.69 0.12 0.10
CA SER A 208 -16.65 -0.11 -0.90
C SER A 208 -16.93 -1.36 -1.75
N LEU A 209 -17.35 -2.46 -1.12
CA LEU A 209 -17.74 -3.68 -1.83
C LEU A 209 -19.03 -3.48 -2.65
N ASP A 210 -20.04 -2.78 -2.11
CA ASP A 210 -21.36 -2.68 -2.73
C ASP A 210 -21.49 -1.54 -3.74
N ALA A 211 -20.98 -0.35 -3.43
CA ALA A 211 -21.08 0.82 -4.30
C ALA A 211 -19.90 0.95 -5.26
N LEU A 212 -18.67 0.81 -4.76
CA LEU A 212 -17.48 0.96 -5.61
C LEU A 212 -17.17 -0.32 -6.38
N LYS A 213 -17.61 -1.51 -5.88
CA LYS A 213 -17.28 -2.81 -6.44
C LYS A 213 -15.76 -3.05 -6.48
N VAL A 214 -15.09 -2.69 -5.39
CA VAL A 214 -13.64 -2.91 -5.27
C VAL A 214 -13.29 -4.40 -5.30
N GLU A 215 -12.10 -4.70 -5.80
CA GLU A 215 -11.60 -6.07 -5.96
C GLU A 215 -10.84 -6.54 -4.72
N ARG A 216 -10.37 -5.60 -3.89
CA ARG A 216 -9.73 -5.84 -2.59
C ARG A 216 -10.00 -4.65 -1.66
N ILE A 217 -9.78 -4.84 -0.38
CA ILE A 217 -9.90 -3.81 0.65
C ILE A 217 -8.51 -3.50 1.19
N ASP A 218 -8.15 -2.22 1.21
CA ASP A 218 -6.94 -1.76 1.84
C ASP A 218 -7.23 -1.52 3.33
N HIS A 219 -6.40 -2.11 4.23
CA HIS A 219 -6.55 -2.23 5.69
C HIS A 219 -7.69 -3.15 6.14
N GLY A 220 -8.89 -2.62 6.31
CA GLY A 220 -10.10 -3.35 6.66
C GLY A 220 -10.24 -3.77 8.12
N TYR A 221 -9.46 -3.20 9.05
CA TYR A 221 -9.39 -3.65 10.45
C TYR A 221 -10.74 -3.64 11.17
N ASN A 222 -11.59 -2.64 10.89
CA ASN A 222 -12.92 -2.51 11.49
C ASN A 222 -13.93 -3.58 11.05
N VAL A 223 -13.58 -4.48 10.12
CA VAL A 223 -14.43 -5.63 9.74
C VAL A 223 -14.74 -6.52 10.94
N VAL A 224 -13.82 -6.60 11.94
CA VAL A 224 -14.02 -7.42 13.14
C VAL A 224 -15.20 -6.97 14.01
N ASN A 225 -15.67 -5.75 13.82
CA ASN A 225 -16.84 -5.19 14.51
C ASN A 225 -18.17 -5.59 13.86
N ASP A 226 -18.17 -6.29 12.72
CA ASP A 226 -19.37 -6.78 12.02
C ASP A 226 -19.20 -8.26 11.62
N PRO A 227 -19.62 -9.21 12.48
CA PRO A 227 -19.47 -10.64 12.20
C PRO A 227 -20.15 -11.12 10.93
N GLN A 228 -21.25 -10.47 10.51
CA GLN A 228 -21.93 -10.83 9.26
C GLN A 228 -21.12 -10.38 8.04
N LEU A 229 -20.49 -9.21 8.11
CA LEU A 229 -19.60 -8.74 7.07
C LEU A 229 -18.32 -9.58 7.01
N MET A 230 -17.75 -9.96 8.16
CA MET A 230 -16.61 -10.90 8.20
C MET A 230 -16.95 -12.21 7.48
N GLN A 231 -18.11 -12.79 7.78
CA GLN A 231 -18.53 -14.05 7.12
C GLN A 231 -18.70 -13.84 5.61
N ARG A 232 -19.35 -12.76 5.20
CA ARG A 232 -19.48 -12.40 3.77
C ARG A 232 -18.13 -12.27 3.10
N CYS A 233 -17.18 -11.50 3.68
CA CYS A 233 -15.86 -11.31 3.10
C CYS A 233 -15.09 -12.62 2.97
N LYS A 234 -15.24 -13.54 3.94
CA LYS A 234 -14.67 -14.87 3.87
C LYS A 234 -15.26 -15.69 2.74
N ASP A 235 -16.59 -15.72 2.62
CA ASP A 235 -17.31 -16.51 1.61
C ASP A 235 -17.03 -16.00 0.18
N GLU A 236 -16.87 -14.69 0.02
CA GLU A 236 -16.54 -14.03 -1.25
C GLU A 236 -15.01 -14.02 -1.55
N GLY A 237 -14.17 -14.43 -0.61
CA GLY A 237 -12.71 -14.46 -0.77
C GLY A 237 -12.08 -13.07 -0.88
N VAL A 238 -12.67 -12.05 -0.22
CA VAL A 238 -12.17 -10.67 -0.27
C VAL A 238 -10.76 -10.62 0.31
N LEU A 239 -9.80 -10.11 -0.48
CA LEU A 239 -8.45 -9.84 0.00
C LEU A 239 -8.39 -8.55 0.81
N PHE A 240 -7.73 -8.61 1.97
CA PHE A 240 -7.37 -7.46 2.79
C PHE A 240 -5.85 -7.24 2.74
N THR A 241 -5.42 -6.03 2.36
CA THR A 241 -4.00 -5.64 2.37
C THR A 241 -3.66 -5.02 3.72
N VAL A 242 -3.17 -5.83 4.66
CA VAL A 242 -2.91 -5.38 6.03
C VAL A 242 -1.50 -4.83 6.21
N CYS A 243 -1.39 -3.74 6.99
CA CYS A 243 -0.15 -3.01 7.26
C CYS A 243 0.07 -2.92 8.77
N PRO A 244 0.77 -3.90 9.39
CA PRO A 244 0.92 -3.97 10.85
C PRO A 244 1.42 -2.69 11.51
N SER A 245 2.45 -2.04 10.95
CA SER A 245 3.00 -0.81 11.53
C SER A 245 2.01 0.35 11.49
N THR A 246 1.32 0.54 10.38
CA THR A 246 0.29 1.56 10.25
C THR A 246 -0.87 1.28 11.20
N ALA A 247 -1.33 0.03 11.29
CA ALA A 247 -2.39 -0.35 12.22
C ALA A 247 -2.09 0.07 13.66
N ALA A 248 -0.83 -0.07 14.10
CA ALA A 248 -0.40 0.33 15.44
C ALA A 248 -0.42 1.86 15.65
N VAL A 249 -0.39 2.66 14.59
CA VAL A 249 -0.33 4.13 14.67
C VAL A 249 -1.68 4.77 14.40
N THR A 250 -2.38 4.37 13.33
CA THR A 250 -3.56 5.07 12.81
C THR A 250 -4.88 4.47 13.26
N SER A 251 -4.90 3.17 13.60
CA SER A 251 -6.13 2.46 13.98
C SER A 251 -6.36 2.43 15.49
N ALA A 252 -7.46 1.84 15.93
CA ALA A 252 -7.76 1.63 17.35
C ALA A 252 -6.90 0.52 17.99
N TRP A 253 -6.18 -0.28 17.20
CA TRP A 253 -5.39 -1.43 17.65
C TRP A 253 -3.90 -1.11 17.73
N HIS A 254 -3.50 -0.34 18.74
CA HIS A 254 -2.11 0.13 18.88
C HIS A 254 -1.12 -0.94 19.34
N ASP A 255 -1.56 -1.95 20.08
CA ASP A 255 -0.70 -3.05 20.57
C ASP A 255 -0.84 -4.27 19.64
N LEU A 256 0.13 -4.45 18.74
CA LEU A 256 0.17 -5.61 17.84
C LEU A 256 0.21 -6.96 18.57
N SER A 257 0.66 -6.97 19.83
CA SER A 257 0.76 -8.20 20.65
C SER A 257 -0.52 -8.51 21.41
N ALA A 258 -1.50 -7.61 21.39
CA ALA A 258 -2.77 -7.85 22.04
C ALA A 258 -3.50 -9.07 21.41
N PRO A 259 -4.04 -9.99 22.22
CA PRO A 259 -4.67 -11.20 21.71
C PRO A 259 -5.95 -10.91 20.88
N ASP A 260 -6.53 -9.74 21.07
CA ASP A 260 -7.71 -9.25 20.36
C ASP A 260 -7.39 -8.22 19.27
N HIS A 261 -6.12 -8.13 18.85
CA HIS A 261 -5.73 -7.26 17.72
C HIS A 261 -6.51 -7.63 16.45
N ALA A 262 -7.00 -6.63 15.71
CA ALA A 262 -7.87 -6.85 14.55
C ALA A 262 -7.26 -7.80 13.52
N ILE A 263 -6.00 -7.60 13.12
CA ILE A 263 -5.31 -8.46 12.15
C ILE A 263 -5.28 -9.91 12.66
N ARG A 264 -5.07 -10.13 13.96
CA ARG A 264 -5.09 -11.48 14.55
C ARG A 264 -6.49 -12.09 14.47
N GLN A 265 -7.54 -11.33 14.82
CA GLN A 265 -8.91 -11.78 14.70
C GLN A 265 -9.29 -12.10 13.25
N MET A 266 -8.87 -11.28 12.28
CA MET A 266 -9.08 -11.51 10.85
C MET A 266 -8.44 -12.83 10.40
N LEU A 267 -7.18 -13.07 10.80
CA LEU A 267 -6.45 -14.32 10.52
C LEU A 267 -7.16 -15.53 11.12
N ASP A 268 -7.47 -15.48 12.43
CA ASP A 268 -8.11 -16.58 13.15
C ASP A 268 -9.51 -16.92 12.62
N PHE A 269 -10.23 -15.92 12.12
CA PHE A 269 -11.51 -16.13 11.46
C PHE A 269 -11.37 -16.77 10.08
N GLY A 270 -10.18 -16.65 9.46
CA GLY A 270 -9.84 -17.20 8.14
C GLY A 270 -10.22 -16.27 7.00
N LEU A 271 -10.06 -14.95 7.18
CA LEU A 271 -10.09 -13.99 6.09
C LEU A 271 -8.82 -14.09 5.25
N THR A 272 -8.91 -13.72 3.99
CA THR A 272 -7.76 -13.68 3.07
C THR A 272 -6.95 -12.41 3.32
N LEU A 273 -5.71 -12.56 3.77
CA LEU A 273 -4.82 -11.45 4.11
C LEU A 273 -3.55 -11.46 3.26
N SER A 274 -3.04 -10.28 2.93
CA SER A 274 -1.66 -10.08 2.47
C SER A 274 -1.00 -8.95 3.27
N ILE A 275 0.32 -9.03 3.48
CA ILE A 275 1.06 -8.13 4.38
C ILE A 275 1.84 -7.12 3.56
N HIS A 276 1.73 -5.84 3.92
CA HIS A 276 2.26 -4.69 3.19
C HIS A 276 2.82 -3.63 4.14
N SER A 277 3.52 -2.63 3.58
CA SER A 277 4.29 -1.66 4.36
C SER A 277 3.70 -0.24 4.44
N ASP A 278 2.75 0.12 3.55
CA ASP A 278 2.06 1.40 3.52
C ASP A 278 2.99 2.62 3.29
N ASP A 279 3.42 3.28 4.35
CA ASP A 279 4.33 4.44 4.36
C ASP A 279 5.63 4.09 5.11
N PRO A 280 6.47 3.16 4.59
CA PRO A 280 7.49 2.47 5.38
C PRO A 280 8.48 3.37 6.14
N PRO A 281 9.14 4.40 5.54
CA PRO A 281 10.07 5.23 6.32
C PRO A 281 9.36 6.13 7.33
N MET A 282 8.13 6.54 7.02
CA MET A 282 7.35 7.38 7.92
C MET A 282 6.91 6.63 9.18
N PHE A 283 6.74 5.30 9.09
CA PHE A 283 6.42 4.42 10.22
C PHE A 283 7.62 3.56 10.68
N PHE A 284 8.85 3.94 10.31
CA PHE A 284 10.09 3.27 10.72
C PHE A 284 10.10 1.77 10.44
N THR A 285 9.62 1.38 9.27
CA THR A 285 9.51 0.00 8.84
C THR A 285 9.94 -0.21 7.39
N ASP A 286 9.84 -1.41 6.92
CA ASP A 286 9.90 -1.87 5.53
C ASP A 286 9.12 -3.18 5.40
N LEU A 287 8.96 -3.68 4.18
CA LEU A 287 8.19 -4.90 3.94
C LEU A 287 8.74 -6.12 4.70
N GLU A 288 10.07 -6.28 4.84
CA GLU A 288 10.66 -7.37 5.63
C GLU A 288 10.26 -7.26 7.11
N ASN A 289 10.34 -6.04 7.68
CA ASN A 289 9.95 -5.79 9.07
C ASN A 289 8.47 -6.02 9.32
N GLU A 290 7.59 -5.74 8.36
CA GLU A 290 6.16 -6.03 8.50
C GLU A 290 5.91 -7.54 8.66
N TYR A 291 6.60 -8.38 7.89
CA TYR A 291 6.55 -9.83 8.04
C TYR A 291 7.17 -10.31 9.36
N VAL A 292 8.25 -9.66 9.83
CA VAL A 292 8.83 -9.95 11.16
C VAL A 292 7.83 -9.62 12.27
N LYS A 293 7.15 -8.45 12.21
CA LYS A 293 6.10 -8.07 13.18
C LYS A 293 4.92 -9.03 13.14
N ALA A 294 4.51 -9.48 11.95
CA ALA A 294 3.45 -10.47 11.81
C ALA A 294 3.77 -11.76 12.58
N VAL A 295 5.00 -12.26 12.51
CA VAL A 295 5.42 -13.44 13.25
C VAL A 295 5.60 -13.16 14.73
N ASP A 296 6.39 -12.14 15.10
CA ASP A 296 6.82 -11.91 16.48
C ASP A 296 5.67 -11.41 17.35
N GLN A 297 4.83 -10.53 16.83
CA GLN A 297 3.78 -9.85 17.59
C GLN A 297 2.39 -10.42 17.28
N LEU A 298 2.01 -10.53 16.00
CA LEU A 298 0.70 -11.03 15.58
C LEU A 298 0.61 -12.57 15.53
N LYS A 299 1.70 -13.30 15.82
CA LYS A 299 1.77 -14.77 15.92
C LYS A 299 1.42 -15.50 14.64
N PHE A 300 1.75 -14.94 13.49
CA PHE A 300 1.69 -15.65 12.23
C PHE A 300 2.65 -16.84 12.23
N THR A 301 2.18 -17.98 11.82
CA THR A 301 3.02 -19.17 11.60
C THR A 301 3.73 -19.09 10.24
N PRO A 302 4.75 -19.90 9.99
CA PRO A 302 5.35 -19.99 8.64
C PRO A 302 4.32 -20.32 7.54
N ARG A 303 3.28 -21.07 7.87
CA ARG A 303 2.17 -21.36 6.96
C ARG A 303 1.32 -20.12 6.67
N ASP A 304 1.00 -19.33 7.70
CA ASP A 304 0.24 -18.10 7.51
C ASP A 304 1.04 -17.09 6.66
N ILE A 305 2.36 -17.02 6.83
CA ILE A 305 3.25 -16.21 5.98
C ILE A 305 3.20 -16.69 4.52
N ARG A 306 3.28 -17.99 4.28
CA ARG A 306 3.13 -18.58 2.95
C ARG A 306 1.79 -18.21 2.32
N ASP A 307 0.72 -18.42 3.07
CA ASP A 307 -0.64 -18.19 2.59
C ASP A 307 -0.87 -16.68 2.30
N ALA A 308 -0.34 -15.77 3.13
CA ALA A 308 -0.37 -14.33 2.89
C ALA A 308 0.40 -13.91 1.61
N ILE A 309 1.56 -14.52 1.35
CA ILE A 309 2.33 -14.26 0.12
C ILE A 309 1.55 -14.73 -1.11
N LEU A 310 0.99 -15.93 -1.08
CA LEU A 310 0.22 -16.48 -2.20
C LEU A 310 -1.08 -15.69 -2.42
N ALA A 311 -1.74 -15.25 -1.34
CA ALA A 311 -2.89 -14.35 -1.42
C ALA A 311 -2.53 -13.00 -2.08
N GLY A 312 -1.34 -12.47 -1.81
CA GLY A 312 -0.84 -11.27 -2.48
C GLY A 312 -0.65 -11.47 -3.98
N ILE A 313 -0.16 -12.63 -4.44
CA ILE A 313 -0.09 -12.93 -5.87
C ILE A 313 -1.50 -13.02 -6.48
N ASP A 314 -2.40 -13.77 -5.84
CA ASP A 314 -3.76 -13.99 -6.35
C ASP A 314 -4.57 -12.69 -6.40
N GLY A 315 -4.46 -11.85 -5.39
CA GLY A 315 -5.13 -10.54 -5.31
C GLY A 315 -4.43 -9.41 -6.08
N SER A 316 -3.25 -9.65 -6.67
CA SER A 316 -2.58 -8.67 -7.54
C SER A 316 -3.34 -8.50 -8.85
N TRP A 317 -3.03 -7.45 -9.59
CA TRP A 317 -3.63 -7.22 -10.92
C TRP A 317 -2.70 -7.66 -12.07
N LEU A 318 -1.88 -8.66 -11.82
CA LEU A 318 -1.12 -9.38 -12.83
C LEU A 318 -2.06 -10.13 -13.80
N ASP A 319 -1.62 -10.36 -15.02
CA ASP A 319 -2.35 -11.21 -15.95
C ASP A 319 -2.47 -12.67 -15.45
N ALA A 320 -3.54 -13.33 -15.85
CA ALA A 320 -3.87 -14.68 -15.36
C ALA A 320 -2.78 -15.74 -15.64
N THR A 321 -1.96 -15.55 -16.68
CA THR A 321 -0.89 -16.49 -17.03
C THR A 321 0.28 -16.32 -16.08
N THR A 322 0.68 -15.07 -15.81
CA THR A 322 1.71 -14.73 -14.85
C THR A 322 1.30 -15.13 -13.43
N LYS A 323 0.05 -14.86 -13.02
CA LYS A 323 -0.46 -15.31 -11.70
C LYS A 323 -0.31 -16.82 -11.52
N ARG A 324 -0.83 -17.64 -12.46
CA ARG A 324 -0.74 -19.09 -12.36
C ARG A 324 0.70 -19.59 -12.27
N ARG A 325 1.59 -19.03 -13.10
CA ARG A 325 3.01 -19.37 -13.07
C ARG A 325 3.64 -19.02 -11.71
N TRP A 326 3.43 -17.81 -11.21
CA TRP A 326 4.03 -17.37 -9.96
C TRP A 326 3.43 -18.07 -8.74
N LEU A 327 2.14 -18.36 -8.72
CA LEU A 327 1.53 -19.17 -7.67
C LEU A 327 2.20 -20.55 -7.55
N GLN A 328 2.52 -21.18 -8.69
CA GLN A 328 3.24 -22.45 -8.70
C GLN A 328 4.70 -22.27 -8.26
N GLU A 329 5.46 -21.41 -8.95
CA GLU A 329 6.89 -21.20 -8.72
C GLU A 329 7.18 -20.76 -7.27
N TRP A 330 6.40 -19.80 -6.76
CA TRP A 330 6.63 -19.29 -5.41
C TRP A 330 6.14 -20.26 -4.34
N SER A 331 5.06 -21.02 -4.60
CA SER A 331 4.64 -22.08 -3.70
C SER A 331 5.75 -23.13 -3.52
N GLU A 332 6.35 -23.59 -4.61
CA GLU A 332 7.46 -24.55 -4.59
C GLU A 332 8.71 -23.97 -3.89
N GLU A 333 9.05 -22.71 -4.16
CA GLU A 333 10.18 -22.02 -3.52
C GLU A 333 9.96 -21.87 -2.01
N ILE A 334 8.78 -21.39 -1.59
CA ILE A 334 8.45 -21.19 -0.17
C ILE A 334 8.39 -22.54 0.56
N ASP A 335 7.76 -23.55 -0.01
CA ASP A 335 7.68 -24.90 0.58
C ASP A 335 9.08 -25.53 0.75
N GLY A 336 9.98 -25.31 -0.22
CA GLY A 336 11.39 -25.70 -0.10
C GLY A 336 12.10 -24.99 1.05
N LEU A 337 11.86 -23.68 1.24
CA LEU A 337 12.42 -22.92 2.35
C LEU A 337 11.82 -23.37 3.70
N MET A 338 10.51 -23.68 3.74
CA MET A 338 9.84 -24.17 4.96
C MET A 338 10.43 -25.50 5.44
N THR A 339 10.81 -26.41 4.56
CA THR A 339 11.46 -27.69 4.96
C THR A 339 12.82 -27.47 5.63
N ALA A 340 13.47 -26.34 5.38
CA ALA A 340 14.75 -25.98 5.98
C ALA A 340 14.61 -25.23 7.31
N LEU A 341 13.38 -24.92 7.75
CA LEU A 341 13.16 -24.30 9.06
C LEU A 341 13.53 -25.28 10.17
N SER A 342 14.35 -24.82 11.12
CA SER A 342 14.62 -25.59 12.34
C SER A 342 13.35 -25.61 13.19
N PRO A 343 12.96 -26.74 13.77
CA PRO A 343 11.89 -26.73 14.79
C PRO A 343 12.34 -25.81 15.93
N ASN A 344 11.44 -24.91 16.34
CA ASN A 344 11.64 -24.09 17.55
C ASN A 344 11.62 -24.93 18.78
#